data_980513761bcde19fab2e4e5da99c249a
#
_entry.id   980513761bcde19fab2e4e5da99c249a
#
_cell.length_a   1.000
_cell.length_b   1.000
_cell.length_c   1.000
_cell.angle_alpha   90.00
_cell.angle_beta   90.00
_cell.angle_gamma   90.00
#
_symmetry.space_group_name_H-M   'P 1'
#
loop_
_entity.id
_entity.type
_entity.pdbx_description
1 polymer ?
#
loop_
_entity_poly.entity_id
_entity_poly.type
_entity_poly.pdbx_seq_one_letter_code
_entity_poly.pdbx_strand_id
1 'polypeptide(L)'
;MKRVVFLLAAVAACVLCLCAFGSKVKVFSDNFDRPERFARYWNHNAGEVPGTVEYLPEGGADGSGCVKIASAEKTALAIKHKLTGLHPGKLYRLSALMKCDSVQDGRGAVLYLDPEGLEQSWNASEFAYGTNDWTEVYLDFVPDRQGEAVVCCGLGFPWGTYNGGKASGTVWYDNVKVTPAPEEALYTREGEHIVLKLDRDKVTVSDADIDAWLSKLDRTYEAYRDLVGDVPFDGRKIMILNTPGIEPGYWALAGNPILWNSHVAVSKLLDRTVEFGDWGFGIIHE
;
A
#
# COMPACT_ATOMS: atom_id res chain seq x y z
N MET A 1 -29.98 28.69 -40.89
CA MET A 1 -28.62 28.24 -40.54
C MET A 1 -28.15 28.71 -39.16
N LYS A 2 -28.45 29.90 -38.66
CA LYS A 2 -27.96 30.40 -37.34
C LYS A 2 -28.54 29.65 -36.11
N ARG A 3 -29.71 29.08 -36.17
CA ARG A 3 -30.32 28.35 -35.03
C ARG A 3 -29.79 26.93 -34.80
N VAL A 4 -29.26 26.27 -35.85
CA VAL A 4 -28.70 24.92 -35.73
C VAL A 4 -27.28 24.94 -35.10
N VAL A 5 -26.51 26.02 -35.34
CA VAL A 5 -25.16 26.20 -34.79
C VAL A 5 -25.22 26.43 -33.27
N PHE A 6 -26.26 27.11 -32.75
CA PHE A 6 -26.44 27.33 -31.32
C PHE A 6 -26.83 26.07 -30.57
N LEU A 7 -27.58 25.15 -31.19
CA LEU A 7 -27.96 23.88 -30.56
C LEU A 7 -26.80 22.92 -30.45
N LEU A 8 -25.92 22.87 -31.46
CA LEU A 8 -24.70 22.06 -31.43
C LEU A 8 -23.67 22.55 -30.41
N ALA A 9 -23.54 23.86 -30.24
CA ALA A 9 -22.65 24.45 -29.22
C ALA A 9 -23.15 24.18 -27.79
N ALA A 10 -24.46 24.20 -27.56
CA ALA A 10 -25.04 23.90 -26.25
C ALA A 10 -24.93 22.41 -25.89
N VAL A 11 -25.06 21.50 -26.87
CA VAL A 11 -24.85 20.07 -26.64
C VAL A 11 -23.39 19.73 -26.39
N ALA A 12 -22.45 20.36 -27.10
CA ALA A 12 -21.01 20.20 -26.86
C ALA A 12 -20.59 20.74 -25.47
N ALA A 13 -21.14 21.86 -25.02
CA ALA A 13 -20.90 22.40 -23.69
C ALA A 13 -21.49 21.50 -22.58
N CYS A 14 -22.66 20.89 -22.78
CA CYS A 14 -23.23 19.92 -21.83
C CYS A 14 -22.43 18.60 -21.77
N VAL A 15 -21.91 18.12 -22.89
CA VAL A 15 -21.08 16.92 -22.93
C VAL A 15 -19.72 17.18 -22.27
N LEU A 16 -19.13 18.36 -22.45
CA LEU A 16 -17.90 18.76 -21.76
C LEU A 16 -18.10 18.98 -20.24
N CYS A 17 -19.28 19.46 -19.81
CA CYS A 17 -19.61 19.56 -18.39
C CYS A 17 -19.89 18.20 -17.73
N LEU A 18 -20.44 17.21 -18.46
CA LEU A 18 -20.67 15.87 -17.92
C LEU A 18 -19.38 15.06 -17.78
N CYS A 19 -18.33 15.37 -18.52
CA CYS A 19 -17.01 14.76 -18.34
C CYS A 19 -16.20 15.34 -17.15
N ALA A 20 -16.64 16.45 -16.55
CA ALA A 20 -15.97 17.09 -15.40
C ALA A 20 -16.49 16.62 -14.04
N PHE A 21 -17.53 15.78 -13.99
CA PHE A 21 -17.94 15.08 -12.77
C PHE A 21 -17.22 13.73 -12.65
N GLY A 22 -15.90 13.75 -12.70
CA GLY A 22 -15.11 12.69 -12.11
C GLY A 22 -15.50 12.61 -10.63
N SER A 23 -16.05 11.47 -10.20
CA SER A 23 -16.34 11.23 -8.79
C SER A 23 -15.09 11.64 -8.00
N LYS A 24 -15.21 12.64 -7.13
CA LYS A 24 -14.10 13.03 -6.25
C LYS A 24 -13.72 11.78 -5.47
N VAL A 25 -12.57 11.21 -5.79
CA VAL A 25 -11.99 10.10 -5.03
C VAL A 25 -11.91 10.59 -3.58
N LYS A 26 -12.51 9.85 -2.67
CA LYS A 26 -12.53 10.22 -1.26
C LYS A 26 -11.11 10.13 -0.74
N VAL A 27 -10.48 11.27 -0.55
CA VAL A 27 -9.14 11.40 0.02
C VAL A 27 -9.30 11.50 1.53
N PHE A 28 -8.55 10.71 2.27
CA PHE A 28 -8.41 10.87 3.72
C PHE A 28 -7.18 11.71 4.01
N SER A 29 -7.28 12.62 4.98
CA SER A 29 -6.11 13.30 5.56
C SER A 29 -6.38 13.67 7.01
N ASP A 30 -5.38 13.52 7.85
CA ASP A 30 -5.37 13.99 9.22
C ASP A 30 -3.98 14.52 9.57
N ASN A 31 -3.91 15.81 9.92
CA ASN A 31 -2.71 16.49 10.38
C ASN A 31 -2.69 16.65 11.91
N PHE A 32 -3.60 15.96 12.58
CA PHE A 32 -3.73 15.95 14.03
C PHE A 32 -3.89 17.32 14.71
N ASP A 33 -4.31 18.36 13.99
CA ASP A 33 -4.58 19.67 14.59
C ASP A 33 -5.83 19.70 15.49
N ARG A 34 -6.65 18.65 15.42
CA ARG A 34 -7.95 18.59 16.07
C ARG A 34 -8.07 17.34 16.94
N PRO A 35 -8.00 17.47 18.27
CA PRO A 35 -8.09 16.34 19.19
C PRO A 35 -9.39 15.54 19.05
N GLU A 36 -10.50 16.22 18.72
CA GLU A 36 -11.79 15.57 18.52
C GLU A 36 -11.80 14.68 17.27
N ARG A 37 -10.99 14.98 16.25
CA ARG A 37 -10.81 14.10 15.08
C ARG A 37 -10.00 12.88 15.46
N PHE A 38 -8.91 13.05 16.18
CA PHE A 38 -8.12 11.94 16.68
C PHE A 38 -9.00 10.97 17.47
N ALA A 39 -9.72 11.45 18.47
CA ALA A 39 -10.62 10.64 19.30
C ALA A 39 -11.75 9.96 18.50
N ARG A 40 -12.17 10.56 17.39
CA ARG A 40 -13.28 10.04 16.59
C ARG A 40 -12.85 8.99 15.56
N TYR A 41 -11.69 9.18 14.94
CA TYR A 41 -11.28 8.40 13.76
C TYR A 41 -10.21 7.36 14.05
N TRP A 42 -9.43 7.56 15.12
CA TRP A 42 -8.32 6.68 15.41
C TRP A 42 -8.60 5.81 16.63
N ASN A 43 -8.49 4.50 16.43
CA ASN A 43 -8.45 3.52 17.51
C ASN A 43 -6.99 3.14 17.77
N HIS A 44 -6.72 2.55 18.92
CA HIS A 44 -5.40 2.04 19.28
C HIS A 44 -5.51 0.81 20.19
N ASN A 45 -4.47 -0.02 20.21
CA ASN A 45 -4.38 -1.20 21.07
C ASN A 45 -3.53 -0.95 22.34
N ALA A 46 -3.38 0.31 22.76
CA ALA A 46 -2.77 0.64 24.06
C ALA A 46 -3.61 0.04 25.20
N GLY A 47 -2.93 -0.62 26.17
CA GLY A 47 -3.56 -1.40 27.24
C GLY A 47 -3.67 -2.88 26.95
N GLU A 48 -3.63 -3.30 25.68
CA GLU A 48 -3.54 -4.70 25.26
C GLU A 48 -2.09 -5.17 25.09
N VAL A 49 -1.21 -4.20 24.74
CA VAL A 49 0.23 -4.41 24.55
C VAL A 49 1.02 -3.35 25.33
N PRO A 50 2.32 -3.58 25.63
CA PRO A 50 3.16 -2.59 26.31
C PRO A 50 3.24 -1.26 25.55
N GLY A 51 3.25 -0.14 26.29
CA GLY A 51 3.48 1.19 25.76
C GLY A 51 2.30 2.14 25.89
N THR A 52 2.46 3.33 25.34
CA THR A 52 1.50 4.44 25.40
C THR A 52 1.28 5.05 24.03
N VAL A 53 0.04 5.51 23.82
CA VAL A 53 -0.34 6.39 22.70
C VAL A 53 -0.76 7.73 23.31
N GLU A 54 -0.16 8.79 22.85
CA GLU A 54 -0.39 10.15 23.33
C GLU A 54 -0.66 11.09 22.16
N TYR A 55 -1.78 11.81 22.21
CA TYR A 55 -2.03 12.92 21.32
C TYR A 55 -1.33 14.17 21.87
N LEU A 56 -0.51 14.81 21.04
CA LEU A 56 0.19 16.05 21.37
C LEU A 56 -0.39 17.18 20.52
N PRO A 57 -0.95 18.24 21.13
CA PRO A 57 -1.54 19.37 20.40
C PRO A 57 -0.48 20.25 19.69
N GLU A 58 0.77 20.10 20.09
CA GLU A 58 1.95 20.76 19.53
C GLU A 58 3.09 19.75 19.43
N GLY A 59 4.04 19.97 18.54
CA GLY A 59 5.19 19.06 18.36
C GLY A 59 5.15 18.26 17.07
N GLY A 60 4.19 18.50 16.18
CA GLY A 60 4.20 18.03 14.81
C GLY A 60 5.29 18.67 13.96
N ALA A 61 5.42 18.26 12.71
CA ALA A 61 6.52 18.63 11.81
C ALA A 61 6.58 20.14 11.51
N ASP A 62 5.44 20.80 11.52
CA ASP A 62 5.30 22.25 11.29
C ASP A 62 4.84 23.02 12.55
N GLY A 63 4.93 22.39 13.73
CA GLY A 63 4.42 22.90 14.99
C GLY A 63 2.94 22.62 15.22
N SER A 64 2.30 21.85 14.34
CA SER A 64 0.93 21.35 14.47
C SER A 64 0.81 20.23 15.51
N GLY A 65 -0.35 19.59 15.59
CA GLY A 65 -0.55 18.40 16.39
C GLY A 65 0.16 17.17 15.82
N CYS A 66 0.42 16.18 16.66
CA CYS A 66 0.94 14.88 16.24
C CYS A 66 0.50 13.78 17.21
N VAL A 67 0.75 12.53 16.84
CA VAL A 67 0.55 11.38 17.73
C VAL A 67 1.90 10.76 18.06
N LYS A 68 2.15 10.55 19.35
CA LYS A 68 3.32 9.88 19.88
C LYS A 68 2.96 8.48 20.33
N ILE A 69 3.76 7.50 19.93
CA ILE A 69 3.70 6.11 20.36
C ILE A 69 5.03 5.76 21.00
N ALA A 70 5.02 5.27 22.24
CA ALA A 70 6.25 4.99 22.97
C ALA A 70 6.14 3.70 23.79
N SER A 71 7.23 2.92 23.80
CA SER A 71 7.38 1.76 24.66
C SER A 71 8.85 1.47 24.96
N ALA A 72 9.17 1.23 26.22
CA ALA A 72 10.48 0.74 26.63
C ALA A 72 10.64 -0.78 26.39
N GLU A 73 9.51 -1.49 26.24
CA GLU A 73 9.45 -2.92 25.97
C GLU A 73 9.09 -3.18 24.51
N LYS A 74 9.44 -4.35 24.00
CA LYS A 74 9.06 -4.78 22.63
C LYS A 74 7.55 -4.87 22.48
N THR A 75 7.00 -4.08 21.59
CA THR A 75 5.57 -3.94 21.35
C THR A 75 5.22 -3.95 19.85
N ALA A 76 3.96 -4.23 19.54
CA ALA A 76 3.34 -3.93 18.26
C ALA A 76 2.16 -2.97 18.50
N LEU A 77 2.48 -1.79 19.00
CA LEU A 77 1.52 -0.77 19.38
C LEU A 77 1.24 0.16 18.20
N ALA A 78 -0.03 0.38 17.87
CA ALA A 78 -0.41 1.20 16.74
C ALA A 78 -1.68 2.01 16.99
N ILE A 79 -1.81 3.10 16.25
CA ILE A 79 -3.09 3.74 15.97
C ILE A 79 -3.62 3.22 14.63
N LYS A 80 -4.93 3.01 14.53
CA LYS A 80 -5.61 2.41 13.39
C LYS A 80 -6.80 3.25 12.94
N HIS A 81 -6.99 3.36 11.63
CA HIS A 81 -8.16 4.00 11.03
C HIS A 81 -8.73 3.13 9.91
N LYS A 82 -10.04 2.83 9.99
CA LYS A 82 -10.75 2.12 8.91
C LYS A 82 -11.23 3.11 7.87
N LEU A 83 -10.76 2.96 6.64
CA LEU A 83 -11.19 3.68 5.46
C LEU A 83 -12.33 2.93 4.79
N THR A 84 -13.27 3.68 4.22
CA THR A 84 -14.39 3.14 3.45
C THR A 84 -14.68 3.99 2.22
N GLY A 85 -15.29 3.40 1.19
CA GLY A 85 -15.70 4.10 -0.03
C GLY A 85 -14.54 4.43 -0.96
N LEU A 86 -13.44 3.67 -0.86
CA LEU A 86 -12.39 3.64 -1.86
C LEU A 86 -12.88 2.83 -3.08
N HIS A 87 -12.23 3.02 -4.23
CA HIS A 87 -12.56 2.25 -5.43
C HIS A 87 -11.74 0.95 -5.47
N PRO A 88 -12.39 -0.22 -5.45
CA PRO A 88 -11.69 -1.51 -5.61
C PRO A 88 -10.86 -1.54 -6.90
N GLY A 89 -9.67 -2.12 -6.85
CA GLY A 89 -8.74 -2.21 -7.98
C GLY A 89 -7.98 -0.92 -8.31
N LYS A 90 -8.30 0.22 -7.66
CA LYS A 90 -7.51 1.45 -7.75
C LYS A 90 -6.36 1.43 -6.75
N LEU A 91 -5.19 1.90 -7.21
CA LEU A 91 -4.03 2.04 -6.34
C LEU A 91 -4.09 3.36 -5.57
N TYR A 92 -3.89 3.27 -4.28
CA TYR A 92 -3.80 4.40 -3.35
C TYR A 92 -2.45 4.42 -2.66
N ARG A 93 -2.02 5.60 -2.25
CA ARG A 93 -0.84 5.81 -1.41
C ARG A 93 -1.26 6.25 -0.02
N LEU A 94 -0.85 5.49 1.00
CA LEU A 94 -0.80 5.95 2.38
C LEU A 94 0.55 6.60 2.60
N SER A 95 0.60 7.84 3.07
CA SER A 95 1.83 8.51 3.50
C SER A 95 1.64 9.20 4.85
N ALA A 96 2.75 9.41 5.56
CA ALA A 96 2.81 10.20 6.78
C ALA A 96 4.19 10.81 6.95
N LEU A 97 4.28 11.89 7.72
CA LEU A 97 5.54 12.31 8.32
C LEU A 97 5.77 11.48 9.57
N MET A 98 6.98 10.94 9.72
CA MET A 98 7.40 10.09 10.82
C MET A 98 8.72 10.59 11.41
N LYS A 99 8.79 10.64 12.73
CA LYS A 99 10.00 10.97 13.50
C LYS A 99 10.24 9.87 14.51
N CYS A 100 11.49 9.46 14.68
CA CYS A 100 11.89 8.38 15.60
C CYS A 100 12.88 8.86 16.64
N ASP A 101 12.81 8.28 17.84
CA ASP A 101 13.84 8.38 18.86
C ASP A 101 14.11 7.00 19.48
N SER A 102 15.37 6.56 19.33
CA SER A 102 15.89 5.31 19.90
C SER A 102 15.06 4.07 19.54
N VAL A 103 14.47 4.04 18.33
CA VAL A 103 13.67 2.90 17.86
C VAL A 103 14.59 1.72 17.58
N GLN A 104 14.29 0.57 18.19
CA GLN A 104 15.10 -0.65 18.13
C GLN A 104 14.23 -1.87 17.96
N ASP A 105 14.85 -2.96 17.49
CA ASP A 105 14.27 -4.28 17.33
C ASP A 105 13.15 -4.40 16.28
N GLY A 106 12.81 -5.64 16.01
CA GLY A 106 11.67 -6.05 15.18
C GLY A 106 11.60 -5.34 13.84
N ARG A 107 10.46 -4.77 13.55
CA ARG A 107 10.19 -3.98 12.34
C ARG A 107 10.06 -2.50 12.64
N GLY A 108 10.78 -1.98 13.63
CA GLY A 108 10.93 -0.56 13.88
C GLY A 108 9.62 0.22 13.95
N ALA A 109 9.67 1.48 13.52
CA ALA A 109 8.49 2.31 13.27
C ALA A 109 8.04 2.15 11.83
N VAL A 110 6.71 2.07 11.57
CA VAL A 110 6.19 1.64 10.27
C VAL A 110 4.75 2.11 10.02
N LEU A 111 4.44 2.47 8.76
CA LEU A 111 3.06 2.50 8.27
C LEU A 111 2.70 1.11 7.73
N TYR A 112 1.48 0.65 7.96
CA TYR A 112 1.07 -0.64 7.41
C TYR A 112 -0.45 -0.74 7.20
N LEU A 113 -0.85 -1.75 6.43
CA LEU A 113 -2.24 -2.18 6.33
C LEU A 113 -2.47 -3.36 7.28
N ASP A 114 -3.54 -3.30 8.05
CA ASP A 114 -4.02 -4.41 8.85
C ASP A 114 -5.11 -5.15 8.05
N PRO A 115 -4.89 -6.43 7.66
CA PRO A 115 -5.89 -7.19 6.91
C PRO A 115 -7.04 -7.71 7.79
N GLU A 116 -7.12 -7.35 9.07
CA GLU A 116 -8.12 -7.85 10.00
C GLU A 116 -9.55 -7.73 9.45
N GLY A 117 -10.13 -8.86 9.09
CA GLY A 117 -11.48 -8.95 8.54
C GLY A 117 -11.64 -8.49 7.09
N LEU A 118 -10.55 -8.18 6.37
CA LEU A 118 -10.55 -7.69 5.01
C LEU A 118 -9.81 -8.66 4.07
N GLU A 119 -10.19 -8.65 2.79
CA GLU A 119 -9.46 -9.35 1.73
C GLU A 119 -8.26 -8.53 1.26
N GLN A 120 -7.29 -8.34 2.10
CA GLN A 120 -6.04 -7.67 1.73
C GLN A 120 -4.85 -8.37 2.39
N SER A 121 -3.71 -8.29 1.73
CA SER A 121 -2.46 -8.78 2.31
C SER A 121 -1.88 -7.77 3.30
N TRP A 122 -1.07 -8.23 4.23
CA TRP A 122 -0.18 -7.37 4.99
C TRP A 122 0.71 -6.59 4.02
N ASN A 123 0.69 -5.28 4.16
CA ASN A 123 1.57 -4.40 3.39
C ASN A 123 2.13 -3.33 4.32
N ALA A 124 3.37 -2.91 4.10
CA ALA A 124 4.04 -1.98 4.99
C ALA A 124 4.97 -1.02 4.21
N SER A 125 5.23 0.15 4.81
CA SER A 125 6.30 1.06 4.39
C SER A 125 7.67 0.48 4.73
N GLU A 126 8.73 1.20 4.36
CA GLU A 126 10.03 0.94 4.97
C GLU A 126 9.98 1.04 6.49
N PHE A 127 10.83 0.25 7.15
CA PHE A 127 10.96 0.22 8.59
C PHE A 127 11.99 1.24 9.04
N ALA A 128 11.63 2.11 9.97
CA ALA A 128 12.54 3.12 10.49
C ALA A 128 13.11 2.70 11.86
N TYR A 129 14.41 2.90 12.03
CA TYR A 129 15.16 2.57 13.23
C TYR A 129 16.00 3.76 13.72
N GLY A 130 16.44 3.70 14.96
CA GLY A 130 17.32 4.69 15.57
C GLY A 130 16.61 6.00 15.90
N THR A 131 17.33 7.10 15.72
CA THR A 131 16.83 8.46 15.94
C THR A 131 16.91 9.22 14.64
N ASN A 132 15.75 9.65 14.12
CA ASN A 132 15.60 10.34 12.85
C ASN A 132 14.66 11.52 13.05
N ASP A 133 14.91 12.62 12.36
CA ASP A 133 13.98 13.74 12.28
C ASP A 133 12.83 13.44 11.29
N TRP A 134 11.86 14.31 11.21
CA TRP A 134 10.67 14.17 10.38
C TRP A 134 11.04 13.81 8.93
N THR A 135 10.56 12.65 8.49
CA THR A 135 10.76 12.12 7.15
C THR A 135 9.45 11.57 6.63
N GLU A 136 9.14 11.83 5.37
CA GLU A 136 7.95 11.23 4.74
C GLU A 136 8.22 9.75 4.46
N VAL A 137 7.27 8.91 4.89
CA VAL A 137 7.21 7.49 4.60
C VAL A 137 5.90 7.16 3.89
N TYR A 138 5.90 6.14 3.06
CA TYR A 138 4.69 5.75 2.33
C TYR A 138 4.65 4.26 2.01
N LEU A 139 3.45 3.80 1.67
CA LEU A 139 3.20 2.54 0.98
C LEU A 139 2.06 2.71 -0.03
N ASP A 140 2.12 1.96 -1.12
CA ASP A 140 1.04 1.90 -2.10
C ASP A 140 0.19 0.64 -1.87
N PHE A 141 -1.13 0.76 -2.02
CA PHE A 141 -2.05 -0.33 -1.73
C PHE A 141 -3.31 -0.30 -2.59
N VAL A 142 -3.97 -1.44 -2.67
CA VAL A 142 -5.31 -1.59 -3.25
C VAL A 142 -6.29 -1.91 -2.12
N PRO A 143 -7.44 -1.21 -2.02
CA PRO A 143 -8.46 -1.57 -1.05
C PRO A 143 -9.08 -2.94 -1.39
N ASP A 144 -9.78 -3.52 -0.43
CA ASP A 144 -10.52 -4.76 -0.65
C ASP A 144 -11.68 -4.58 -1.66
N ARG A 145 -12.41 -5.65 -1.94
CA ARG A 145 -13.53 -5.63 -2.89
C ARG A 145 -14.72 -4.75 -2.46
N GLN A 146 -14.85 -4.43 -1.15
CA GLN A 146 -15.84 -3.52 -0.60
C GLN A 146 -15.38 -2.05 -0.66
N GLY A 147 -14.15 -1.79 -1.08
CA GLY A 147 -13.53 -0.46 -1.05
C GLY A 147 -13.14 -0.05 0.35
N GLU A 148 -12.72 -1.01 1.18
CA GLU A 148 -12.27 -0.80 2.54
C GLU A 148 -10.77 -1.05 2.70
N ALA A 149 -10.15 -0.40 3.69
CA ALA A 149 -8.79 -0.64 4.14
C ALA A 149 -8.63 -0.22 5.60
N VAL A 150 -7.81 -0.91 6.37
CA VAL A 150 -7.41 -0.47 7.70
C VAL A 150 -5.95 0.00 7.63
N VAL A 151 -5.75 1.31 7.79
CA VAL A 151 -4.43 1.95 7.78
C VAL A 151 -3.92 2.12 9.20
N CYS A 152 -2.64 1.84 9.41
CA CYS A 152 -2.00 1.85 10.72
C CYS A 152 -0.71 2.65 10.72
N CYS A 153 -0.49 3.37 11.83
CA CYS A 153 0.80 3.98 12.18
C CYS A 153 1.30 3.27 13.45
N GLY A 154 2.44 2.60 13.41
CA GLY A 154 2.86 1.68 14.46
C GLY A 154 4.31 1.83 14.94
N LEU A 155 4.53 1.43 16.19
CA LEU A 155 5.81 1.06 16.75
C LEU A 155 5.82 -0.46 16.85
N GLY A 156 6.62 -1.11 16.00
CA GLY A 156 6.54 -2.53 15.74
C GLY A 156 5.40 -2.89 14.78
N PHE A 157 5.38 -4.13 14.37
CA PHE A 157 4.48 -4.69 13.38
C PHE A 157 3.89 -6.01 13.90
N PRO A 158 2.56 -6.24 13.82
CA PRO A 158 1.93 -7.39 14.46
C PRO A 158 2.29 -8.72 13.81
N TRP A 159 2.76 -8.72 12.57
CA TRP A 159 3.17 -9.90 11.83
C TRP A 159 4.68 -9.94 11.61
N GLY A 160 5.32 -11.08 11.83
CA GLY A 160 6.75 -11.27 11.60
C GLY A 160 7.18 -12.67 11.99
N THR A 161 8.03 -13.27 11.17
CA THR A 161 8.38 -14.69 11.28
C THR A 161 9.66 -14.96 12.06
N TYR A 162 10.75 -14.23 11.79
CA TYR A 162 12.06 -14.57 12.33
C TYR A 162 12.46 -13.82 13.61
N ASN A 163 12.17 -12.53 13.71
CA ASN A 163 12.57 -11.71 14.85
C ASN A 163 11.39 -11.16 15.65
N GLY A 164 10.17 -11.62 15.33
CA GLY A 164 8.96 -10.98 15.81
C GLY A 164 8.88 -9.52 15.31
N GLY A 165 7.75 -9.05 14.86
CA GLY A 165 7.62 -7.66 14.39
C GLY A 165 7.72 -6.61 15.49
N LYS A 166 7.87 -6.97 16.76
CA LYS A 166 7.81 -6.09 17.93
C LYS A 166 9.07 -5.22 18.08
N ALA A 167 8.87 -3.92 18.27
CA ALA A 167 9.91 -2.91 18.44
C ALA A 167 9.78 -2.19 19.78
N SER A 168 10.82 -1.47 20.19
CA SER A 168 10.83 -0.54 21.33
C SER A 168 11.36 0.82 20.91
N GLY A 169 11.12 1.88 21.69
CA GLY A 169 11.52 3.24 21.42
C GLY A 169 10.34 4.20 21.38
N THR A 170 10.50 5.30 20.66
CA THR A 170 9.45 6.32 20.49
C THR A 170 9.34 6.71 19.03
N VAL A 171 8.10 6.84 18.54
CA VAL A 171 7.80 7.35 17.20
C VAL A 171 6.70 8.41 17.29
N TRP A 172 6.80 9.42 16.44
CA TRP A 172 5.77 10.43 16.24
C TRP A 172 5.27 10.35 14.79
N TYR A 173 3.96 10.53 14.62
CA TYR A 173 3.30 10.56 13.32
C TYR A 173 2.54 11.86 13.15
N ASP A 174 2.65 12.44 11.96
CA ASP A 174 1.95 13.63 11.55
C ASP A 174 1.58 13.56 10.06
N ASN A 175 0.63 14.40 9.63
CA ASN A 175 0.25 14.53 8.22
C ASN A 175 -0.11 13.20 7.53
N VAL A 176 -0.87 12.33 8.20
CA VAL A 176 -1.32 11.07 7.60
C VAL A 176 -2.28 11.35 6.45
N LYS A 177 -1.99 10.80 5.26
CA LYS A 177 -2.77 11.02 4.05
C LYS A 177 -2.99 9.72 3.31
N VAL A 178 -4.18 9.59 2.69
CA VAL A 178 -4.46 8.60 1.67
C VAL A 178 -4.93 9.31 0.41
N THR A 179 -4.19 9.16 -0.66
CA THR A 179 -4.44 9.77 -1.96
C THR A 179 -4.40 8.69 -3.05
N PRO A 180 -4.94 8.93 -4.25
CA PRO A 180 -4.58 8.10 -5.39
C PRO A 180 -3.06 8.04 -5.53
N ALA A 181 -2.50 6.86 -5.78
CA ALA A 181 -1.06 6.72 -6.02
C ALA A 181 -0.66 7.51 -7.28
N PRO A 182 0.55 8.10 -7.31
CA PRO A 182 1.02 8.87 -8.45
C PRO A 182 1.31 7.93 -9.63
N GLU A 183 0.40 7.88 -10.60
CA GLU A 183 0.50 6.96 -11.75
C GLU A 183 1.77 7.19 -12.58
N GLU A 184 2.29 8.43 -12.60
CA GLU A 184 3.54 8.78 -13.28
C GLU A 184 4.79 8.13 -12.67
N ALA A 185 4.74 7.80 -11.39
CA ALA A 185 5.83 7.10 -10.69
C ALA A 185 5.80 5.57 -10.94
N LEU A 186 4.72 5.06 -11.51
CA LEU A 186 4.54 3.64 -11.73
C LEU A 186 4.86 3.24 -13.17
N TYR A 187 5.53 2.12 -13.32
CA TYR A 187 5.55 1.34 -14.54
C TYR A 187 4.36 0.39 -14.52
N THR A 188 3.44 0.58 -15.45
CA THR A 188 2.25 -0.28 -15.56
C THR A 188 2.32 -1.09 -16.83
N ARG A 189 2.16 -2.43 -16.71
CA ARG A 189 2.03 -3.35 -17.83
C ARG A 189 0.92 -4.35 -17.52
N GLU A 190 0.15 -4.71 -18.55
CA GLU A 190 -1.06 -5.49 -18.36
C GLU A 190 -1.12 -6.65 -19.34
N GLY A 191 -1.22 -7.88 -18.82
CA GLY A 191 -1.57 -9.09 -19.54
C GLY A 191 -3.08 -9.35 -19.53
N GLU A 192 -3.49 -10.56 -19.89
CA GLU A 192 -4.91 -10.96 -19.86
C GLU A 192 -5.40 -11.12 -18.41
N HIS A 193 -4.62 -11.77 -17.57
CA HIS A 193 -4.98 -12.10 -16.18
C HIS A 193 -4.12 -11.39 -15.14
N ILE A 194 -2.98 -10.83 -15.54
CA ILE A 194 -1.98 -10.25 -14.64
C ILE A 194 -1.80 -8.76 -14.96
N VAL A 195 -1.65 -7.93 -13.94
CA VAL A 195 -1.25 -6.52 -14.09
C VAL A 195 -0.04 -6.22 -13.21
N LEU A 196 1.00 -5.65 -13.81
CA LEU A 196 2.18 -5.14 -13.10
C LEU A 196 1.99 -3.67 -12.76
N LYS A 197 2.29 -3.32 -11.51
CA LYS A 197 2.44 -1.93 -11.05
C LYS A 197 3.70 -1.83 -10.21
N LEU A 198 4.79 -1.50 -10.86
CA LEU A 198 6.13 -1.48 -10.28
C LEU A 198 6.64 -0.03 -10.20
N ASP A 199 7.56 0.24 -9.27
CA ASP A 199 8.27 1.51 -9.22
C ASP A 199 9.04 1.71 -10.52
N ARG A 200 8.75 2.78 -11.25
CA ARG A 200 9.29 3.02 -12.60
C ARG A 200 10.81 3.07 -12.63
N ASP A 201 11.42 3.65 -11.61
CA ASP A 201 12.88 3.79 -11.49
C ASP A 201 13.60 2.46 -11.23
N LYS A 202 12.86 1.43 -10.80
CA LYS A 202 13.40 0.09 -10.54
C LYS A 202 13.28 -0.87 -11.72
N VAL A 203 12.53 -0.48 -12.77
CA VAL A 203 12.35 -1.32 -13.97
C VAL A 203 13.51 -1.07 -14.94
N THR A 204 14.46 -1.98 -14.96
CA THR A 204 15.67 -1.95 -15.80
C THR A 204 15.67 -2.95 -16.94
N VAL A 205 14.60 -3.72 -17.08
CA VAL A 205 14.41 -4.73 -18.13
C VAL A 205 13.59 -4.17 -19.30
N SER A 206 13.70 -4.77 -20.48
CA SER A 206 12.96 -4.26 -21.65
C SER A 206 11.47 -4.60 -21.58
N ASP A 207 10.65 -3.78 -22.24
CA ASP A 207 9.21 -4.04 -22.38
C ASP A 207 8.94 -5.39 -23.04
N ALA A 208 9.77 -5.78 -24.00
CA ALA A 208 9.63 -7.07 -24.71
C ALA A 208 9.85 -8.27 -23.78
N ASP A 209 10.82 -8.19 -22.86
CA ASP A 209 11.06 -9.23 -21.87
C ASP A 209 9.88 -9.30 -20.87
N ILE A 210 9.35 -8.16 -20.48
CA ILE A 210 8.18 -8.10 -19.59
C ILE A 210 6.93 -8.66 -20.27
N ASP A 211 6.68 -8.33 -21.54
CA ASP A 211 5.54 -8.86 -22.30
C ASP A 211 5.65 -10.38 -22.48
N ALA A 212 6.85 -10.90 -22.78
CA ALA A 212 7.10 -12.34 -22.88
C ALA A 212 6.85 -13.04 -21.53
N TRP A 213 7.26 -12.42 -20.44
CA TRP A 213 7.04 -12.93 -19.09
C TRP A 213 5.56 -12.89 -18.68
N LEU A 214 4.85 -11.79 -18.93
CA LEU A 214 3.41 -11.71 -18.68
C LEU A 214 2.62 -12.76 -19.45
N SER A 215 2.98 -13.01 -20.73
CA SER A 215 2.36 -14.05 -21.54
C SER A 215 2.57 -15.46 -20.95
N LYS A 216 3.68 -15.70 -20.26
CA LYS A 216 3.89 -16.97 -19.52
C LYS A 216 3.00 -17.05 -18.28
N LEU A 217 2.87 -15.97 -17.53
CA LEU A 217 2.00 -15.93 -16.35
C LEU A 217 0.53 -16.11 -16.73
N ASP A 218 0.07 -15.46 -17.79
CA ASP A 218 -1.30 -15.64 -18.29
C ASP A 218 -1.60 -17.09 -18.62
N ARG A 219 -0.68 -17.79 -19.35
CA ARG A 219 -0.82 -19.22 -19.62
C ARG A 219 -0.77 -20.08 -18.34
N THR A 220 0.03 -19.69 -17.38
CA THR A 220 0.09 -20.38 -16.08
C THR A 220 -1.23 -20.23 -15.33
N TYR A 221 -1.81 -19.03 -15.31
CA TYR A 221 -3.12 -18.78 -14.72
C TYR A 221 -4.19 -19.69 -15.34
N GLU A 222 -4.24 -19.77 -16.67
CA GLU A 222 -5.19 -20.64 -17.38
C GLU A 222 -4.98 -22.12 -17.07
N ALA A 223 -3.73 -22.59 -17.03
CA ALA A 223 -3.41 -23.97 -16.66
C ALA A 223 -3.87 -24.31 -15.23
N TYR A 224 -3.67 -23.40 -14.28
CA TYR A 224 -4.18 -23.57 -12.91
C TYR A 224 -5.71 -23.57 -12.85
N ARG A 225 -6.36 -22.64 -13.55
CA ARG A 225 -7.83 -22.59 -13.63
C ARG A 225 -8.39 -23.91 -14.17
N ASP A 226 -7.81 -24.44 -15.23
CA ASP A 226 -8.24 -25.71 -15.84
C ASP A 226 -7.97 -26.91 -14.93
N LEU A 227 -6.89 -26.89 -14.15
CA LEU A 227 -6.53 -27.95 -13.21
C LEU A 227 -7.41 -27.94 -11.96
N VAL A 228 -7.66 -26.77 -11.40
CA VAL A 228 -8.40 -26.62 -10.13
C VAL A 228 -9.90 -26.54 -10.37
N GLY A 229 -10.33 -26.10 -11.55
CA GLY A 229 -11.73 -25.92 -11.90
C GLY A 229 -12.38 -24.68 -11.27
N ASP A 230 -11.57 -23.72 -10.82
CA ASP A 230 -12.02 -22.49 -10.17
C ASP A 230 -11.22 -21.27 -10.66
N VAL A 231 -11.75 -20.10 -10.45
CA VAL A 231 -11.17 -18.81 -10.85
C VAL A 231 -10.74 -18.05 -9.60
N PRO A 232 -9.44 -17.84 -9.38
CA PRO A 232 -8.99 -17.12 -8.19
C PRO A 232 -9.52 -15.67 -8.21
N PHE A 233 -9.79 -15.13 -7.03
CA PHE A 233 -10.22 -13.75 -6.81
C PHE A 233 -11.45 -13.32 -7.63
N ASP A 234 -12.42 -14.20 -7.83
CA ASP A 234 -13.64 -13.94 -8.62
C ASP A 234 -13.34 -13.51 -10.07
N GLY A 235 -12.24 -14.00 -10.66
CA GLY A 235 -11.82 -13.66 -12.01
C GLY A 235 -11.21 -12.26 -12.17
N ARG A 236 -10.96 -11.54 -11.08
CA ARG A 236 -10.22 -10.27 -11.12
C ARG A 236 -8.76 -10.52 -11.50
N LYS A 237 -8.18 -9.59 -12.27
CA LYS A 237 -6.75 -9.67 -12.57
C LYS A 237 -5.93 -9.69 -11.28
N ILE A 238 -4.89 -10.52 -11.28
CA ILE A 238 -3.90 -10.55 -10.21
C ILE A 238 -2.94 -9.39 -10.42
N MET A 239 -2.80 -8.53 -9.42
CA MET A 239 -1.85 -7.43 -9.45
C MET A 239 -0.54 -7.85 -8.81
N ILE A 240 0.58 -7.47 -9.42
CA ILE A 240 1.92 -7.55 -8.81
C ILE A 240 2.36 -6.11 -8.53
N LEU A 241 2.61 -5.81 -7.27
CA LEU A 241 2.89 -4.46 -6.75
C LEU A 241 4.21 -4.48 -5.97
N ASN A 242 5.08 -3.47 -6.19
CA ASN A 242 6.24 -3.27 -5.31
C ASN A 242 5.81 -2.84 -3.92
N THR A 243 6.55 -3.33 -2.92
CA THR A 243 6.45 -2.84 -1.54
C THR A 243 7.82 -2.82 -0.87
N PRO A 244 8.16 -1.78 -0.11
CA PRO A 244 9.40 -1.73 0.65
C PRO A 244 9.37 -2.51 1.96
N GLY A 245 8.17 -2.86 2.45
CA GLY A 245 7.94 -3.43 3.78
C GLY A 245 8.10 -4.95 3.88
N ILE A 246 8.85 -5.58 2.99
CA ILE A 246 9.17 -7.01 3.07
C ILE A 246 10.55 -7.20 3.72
N GLU A 247 10.64 -8.12 4.66
CA GLU A 247 11.89 -8.43 5.36
C GLU A 247 13.00 -8.87 4.40
N PRO A 248 14.28 -8.55 4.69
CA PRO A 248 15.41 -9.09 3.97
C PRO A 248 15.37 -10.63 3.95
N GLY A 249 15.56 -11.20 2.77
CA GLY A 249 15.50 -12.65 2.55
C GLY A 249 14.18 -13.15 1.98
N TYR A 250 13.10 -12.37 2.05
CA TYR A 250 11.85 -12.65 1.34
C TYR A 250 11.78 -11.80 0.06
N TRP A 251 11.24 -12.38 -0.99
CA TRP A 251 11.17 -11.74 -2.29
C TRP A 251 9.77 -11.22 -2.60
N ALA A 252 8.75 -11.96 -2.15
CA ALA A 252 7.37 -11.63 -2.37
C ALA A 252 6.48 -12.11 -1.20
N LEU A 253 5.24 -11.64 -1.19
CA LEU A 253 4.16 -12.13 -0.33
C LEU A 253 2.95 -12.43 -1.18
N ALA A 254 2.32 -13.58 -0.90
CA ALA A 254 1.12 -14.04 -1.59
C ALA A 254 -0.09 -13.12 -1.36
N GLY A 255 -0.99 -13.09 -2.33
CA GLY A 255 -2.26 -12.39 -2.23
C GLY A 255 -2.69 -11.72 -3.54
N ASN A 256 -3.68 -10.84 -3.47
CA ASN A 256 -3.98 -9.92 -4.55
C ASN A 256 -4.13 -8.50 -3.98
N PRO A 257 -3.09 -7.65 -4.09
CA PRO A 257 -1.89 -7.85 -4.92
C PRO A 257 -0.91 -8.87 -4.35
N ILE A 258 -0.14 -9.53 -5.23
CA ILE A 258 1.15 -10.13 -4.89
C ILE A 258 2.11 -8.98 -4.62
N LEU A 259 2.74 -8.97 -3.46
CA LEU A 259 3.67 -7.91 -3.07
C LEU A 259 5.10 -8.34 -3.38
N TRP A 260 5.76 -7.61 -4.29
CA TRP A 260 7.16 -7.82 -4.65
C TRP A 260 8.07 -6.89 -3.84
N ASN A 261 9.10 -7.45 -3.22
CA ASN A 261 10.03 -6.66 -2.41
C ASN A 261 10.79 -5.63 -3.26
N SER A 262 10.61 -4.34 -2.95
CA SER A 262 11.22 -3.22 -3.67
C SER A 262 12.76 -3.22 -3.61
N HIS A 263 13.38 -3.93 -2.66
CA HIS A 263 14.83 -4.08 -2.55
C HIS A 263 15.39 -5.20 -3.45
N VAL A 264 14.51 -5.99 -4.09
CA VAL A 264 14.90 -7.03 -5.04
C VAL A 264 14.71 -6.52 -6.47
N ALA A 265 15.78 -6.57 -7.26
CA ALA A 265 15.73 -6.09 -8.64
C ALA A 265 14.61 -6.77 -9.46
N VAL A 266 13.96 -5.99 -10.31
CA VAL A 266 12.88 -6.50 -11.19
C VAL A 266 13.39 -7.60 -12.14
N SER A 267 14.66 -7.53 -12.57
CA SER A 267 15.28 -8.62 -13.34
C SER A 267 15.19 -9.97 -12.63
N LYS A 268 15.25 -10.00 -11.30
CA LYS A 268 15.11 -11.23 -10.52
C LYS A 268 13.70 -11.78 -10.52
N LEU A 269 12.69 -10.93 -10.68
CA LEU A 269 11.31 -11.36 -10.91
C LEU A 269 11.20 -12.18 -12.21
N LEU A 270 11.89 -11.75 -13.27
CA LEU A 270 11.93 -12.44 -14.55
C LEU A 270 12.84 -13.68 -14.52
N ASP A 271 14.06 -13.55 -13.96
CA ASP A 271 15.09 -14.59 -13.90
C ASP A 271 14.60 -15.84 -13.16
N ARG A 272 13.90 -15.64 -12.03
CA ARG A 272 13.36 -16.76 -11.26
C ARG A 272 12.30 -17.58 -12.00
N THR A 273 11.69 -16.98 -13.01
CA THR A 273 10.80 -17.71 -13.93
C THR A 273 11.61 -18.57 -14.92
N VAL A 274 12.88 -18.23 -15.16
CA VAL A 274 13.77 -18.90 -16.12
C VAL A 274 14.63 -19.97 -15.45
N GLU A 275 15.14 -19.74 -14.21
CA GLU A 275 16.05 -20.65 -13.51
C GLU A 275 15.50 -22.07 -13.27
N PHE A 276 14.18 -22.24 -13.24
CA PHE A 276 13.49 -23.52 -13.03
C PHE A 276 12.78 -24.03 -14.29
N GLY A 277 13.24 -23.62 -15.46
CA GLY A 277 12.61 -23.92 -16.74
C GLY A 277 11.38 -23.05 -16.98
N ASP A 278 10.38 -23.57 -17.70
CA ASP A 278 9.16 -22.80 -18.01
C ASP A 278 8.26 -22.53 -16.81
N TRP A 279 8.62 -23.03 -15.63
CA TRP A 279 7.85 -22.95 -14.39
C TRP A 279 8.68 -22.25 -13.31
N GLY A 280 8.76 -20.93 -13.35
CA GLY A 280 9.39 -20.16 -12.29
C GLY A 280 8.67 -20.32 -10.98
N PHE A 281 9.29 -21.00 -10.02
CA PHE A 281 8.66 -21.37 -8.76
C PHE A 281 8.30 -20.17 -7.89
N GLY A 282 9.08 -19.08 -7.96
CA GLY A 282 8.90 -17.94 -7.07
C GLY A 282 7.52 -17.26 -7.16
N ILE A 283 7.29 -16.55 -8.28
CA ILE A 283 6.03 -15.78 -8.44
C ILE A 283 4.80 -16.66 -8.65
N ILE A 284 4.99 -17.88 -9.16
CA ILE A 284 3.90 -18.86 -9.33
C ILE A 284 3.48 -19.44 -7.99
N HIS A 285 4.40 -19.52 -7.02
CA HIS A 285 4.11 -19.96 -5.67
C HIS A 285 3.24 -18.93 -4.90
N GLU A 286 3.52 -17.64 -5.08
CA GLU A 286 2.76 -16.55 -4.46
C GLU A 286 1.40 -16.36 -5.13
#